data_3476b87c73ce96ca0a1d7c81750c6ca5
#
_entry.id   3476b87c73ce96ca0a1d7c81750c6ca5
#
_cell.length_a   1.000
_cell.length_b   1.000
_cell.length_c   1.000
_cell.angle_alpha   90.00
_cell.angle_beta   90.00
_cell.angle_gamma   90.00
#
_symmetry.space_group_name_H-M   'P 1'
#
loop_
_entity.id
_entity.type
_entity.pdbx_description
1 polymer ?
#
loop_
_entity_poly.entity_id
_entity_poly.type
_entity_poly.pdbx_seq_one_letter_code
_entity_poly.pdbx_strand_id
1 'polypeptide(L)'
;MKRKNLFIIYLSEFLVLAVGYVLLAVQGSNLFSMPAYALVDPPTLLLLFIFSIPVLIGSGLWKDLFRVFKSDQSSLIKLKRTLEAVKLLQRQIFYTGCVIIILSALVTLYTTAQNGYVLAPEQLFVTILPGIYVAALELLLAPLYTVTKLEILDYMGRDE
;
A
#
# COMPACT_ATOMS: atom_id res chain seq x y z
N MET A 1 1.09 -17.93 -14.83
CA MET A 1 -0.11 -17.73 -13.98
C MET A 1 -1.08 -16.82 -14.73
N LYS A 2 -2.31 -17.24 -15.02
CA LYS A 2 -3.22 -16.43 -15.83
C LYS A 2 -3.76 -15.25 -15.02
N ARG A 3 -3.91 -14.07 -15.62
CA ARG A 3 -4.48 -12.87 -14.97
C ARG A 3 -5.88 -13.08 -14.36
N LYS A 4 -6.63 -14.08 -14.85
CA LYS A 4 -7.89 -14.50 -14.23
C LYS A 4 -7.73 -14.86 -12.75
N ASN A 5 -6.54 -15.31 -12.34
CA ASN A 5 -6.26 -15.67 -10.96
C ASN A 5 -5.99 -14.44 -10.05
N LEU A 6 -5.67 -13.26 -10.64
CA LEU A 6 -5.51 -12.03 -9.87
C LEU A 6 -6.79 -11.65 -9.12
N PHE A 7 -7.94 -11.77 -9.78
CA PHE A 7 -9.23 -11.49 -9.13
C PHE A 7 -9.46 -12.40 -7.92
N ILE A 8 -9.14 -13.70 -8.06
CA ILE A 8 -9.29 -14.68 -6.97
C ILE A 8 -8.33 -14.34 -5.83
N ILE A 9 -7.08 -13.94 -6.14
CA ILE A 9 -6.08 -13.57 -5.13
C ILE A 9 -6.57 -12.32 -4.37
N TYR A 10 -6.99 -11.26 -5.05
CA TYR A 10 -7.49 -10.07 -4.39
C TYR A 10 -8.77 -10.31 -3.60
N LEU A 11 -9.65 -11.17 -4.11
CA LEU A 11 -10.85 -11.56 -3.36
C LEU A 11 -10.47 -12.30 -2.08
N SER A 12 -9.49 -13.21 -2.14
CA SER A 12 -9.01 -13.93 -0.95
C SER A 12 -8.31 -13.01 0.04
N GLU A 13 -7.47 -12.07 -0.41
CA GLU A 13 -6.82 -11.08 0.44
C GLU A 13 -7.84 -10.17 1.14
N PHE A 14 -8.83 -9.67 0.40
CA PHE A 14 -9.91 -8.88 0.96
C PHE A 14 -10.71 -9.67 2.01
N LEU A 15 -11.00 -10.93 1.73
CA LEU A 15 -11.74 -11.81 2.65
C LEU A 15 -10.95 -12.08 3.92
N VAL A 16 -9.64 -12.34 3.80
CA VAL A 16 -8.75 -12.51 4.97
C VAL A 16 -8.68 -11.24 5.80
N LEU A 17 -8.56 -10.07 5.17
CA LEU A 17 -8.57 -8.79 5.89
C LEU A 17 -9.91 -8.53 6.58
N ALA A 18 -11.04 -8.81 5.91
CA ALA A 18 -12.37 -8.64 6.48
C ALA A 18 -12.60 -9.59 7.67
N VAL A 19 -12.24 -10.87 7.54
CA VAL A 19 -12.33 -11.86 8.63
C VAL A 19 -11.41 -11.47 9.78
N GLY A 20 -10.17 -11.09 9.49
CA GLY A 20 -9.22 -10.60 10.49
C GLY A 20 -9.77 -9.40 11.26
N TYR A 21 -10.37 -8.43 10.57
CA TYR A 21 -11.00 -7.28 11.20
C TYR A 21 -12.17 -7.68 12.11
N VAL A 22 -13.06 -8.57 11.65
CA VAL A 22 -14.19 -9.06 12.45
C VAL A 22 -13.70 -9.81 13.69
N LEU A 23 -12.69 -10.68 13.56
CA LEU A 23 -12.12 -11.41 14.69
C LEU A 23 -11.51 -10.46 15.73
N LEU A 24 -10.79 -9.44 15.31
CA LEU A 24 -10.24 -8.42 16.20
C LEU A 24 -11.31 -7.59 16.89
N ALA A 25 -12.38 -7.24 16.19
CA ALA A 25 -13.52 -6.51 16.74
C ALA A 25 -14.29 -7.35 17.79
N VAL A 26 -14.42 -8.66 17.58
CA VAL A 26 -15.14 -9.57 18.51
C VAL A 26 -14.31 -9.88 19.75
N GLN A 27 -12.99 -9.91 19.67
CA GLN A 27 -12.12 -10.19 20.83
C GLN A 27 -12.12 -9.08 21.90
N GLY A 28 -12.78 -7.93 21.64
CA GLY A 28 -13.08 -6.93 22.67
C GLY A 28 -11.86 -6.31 23.34
N SER A 29 -10.66 -6.46 22.75
CA SER A 29 -9.48 -5.78 23.26
C SER A 29 -9.65 -4.28 23.05
N ASN A 30 -9.53 -3.48 24.12
CA ASN A 30 -9.64 -2.03 24.10
C ASN A 30 -8.67 -1.36 23.10
N LEU A 31 -7.64 -2.09 22.65
CA LEU A 31 -6.70 -1.66 21.60
C LEU A 31 -7.35 -1.65 20.19
N PHE A 32 -8.37 -2.46 19.95
CA PHE A 32 -9.04 -2.61 18.66
C PHE A 32 -10.47 -2.07 18.62
N SER A 33 -10.92 -1.42 19.67
CA SER A 33 -12.16 -0.63 19.67
C SER A 33 -12.06 0.63 18.81
N MET A 34 -10.95 0.78 18.05
CA MET A 34 -10.82 1.84 17.07
C MET A 34 -11.85 1.65 15.97
N PRO A 35 -12.69 2.65 15.75
CA PRO A 35 -13.65 2.60 14.66
C PRO A 35 -12.92 2.49 13.32
N ALA A 36 -13.51 1.77 12.37
CA ALA A 36 -12.90 1.50 11.06
C ALA A 36 -12.39 2.76 10.33
N TYR A 37 -12.97 3.95 10.59
CA TYR A 37 -12.50 5.21 10.04
C TYR A 37 -11.12 5.63 10.56
N ALA A 38 -10.66 5.13 11.69
CA ALA A 38 -9.31 5.42 12.18
C ALA A 38 -8.22 4.66 11.39
N LEU A 39 -8.59 3.57 10.73
CA LEU A 39 -7.70 2.84 9.81
C LEU A 39 -7.68 3.49 8.42
N VAL A 40 -8.78 4.13 8.03
CA VAL A 40 -8.95 4.79 6.73
C VAL A 40 -9.09 6.29 6.99
N ASP A 41 -8.05 6.90 7.52
CA ASP A 41 -7.99 8.33 7.76
C ASP A 41 -7.91 9.11 6.42
N PRO A 42 -8.94 9.93 6.06
CA PRO A 42 -8.96 10.66 4.80
C PRO A 42 -7.74 11.55 4.55
N PRO A 43 -7.20 12.31 5.52
CA PRO A 43 -5.97 13.06 5.36
C PRO A 43 -4.77 12.21 4.97
N THR A 44 -4.61 11.03 5.58
CA THR A 44 -3.53 10.08 5.29
C THR A 44 -3.62 9.53 3.88
N LEU A 45 -4.84 9.16 3.43
CA LEU A 45 -5.07 8.74 2.04
C LEU A 45 -4.79 9.88 1.04
N LEU A 46 -5.17 11.11 1.38
CA LEU A 46 -4.90 12.27 0.55
C LEU A 46 -3.39 12.51 0.40
N LEU A 47 -2.61 12.38 1.47
CA LEU A 47 -1.15 12.43 1.41
C LEU A 47 -0.58 11.34 0.50
N LEU A 48 -1.09 10.10 0.58
CA LEU A 48 -0.69 9.02 -0.30
C LEU A 48 -0.87 9.40 -1.77
N PHE A 49 -2.02 9.96 -2.15
CA PHE A 49 -2.28 10.40 -3.52
C PHE A 49 -1.38 11.56 -3.93
N ILE A 50 -1.20 12.58 -3.07
CA ILE A 50 -0.36 13.74 -3.35
C ILE A 50 1.10 13.34 -3.61
N PHE A 51 1.64 12.36 -2.88
CA PHE A 51 3.02 11.91 -3.07
C PHE A 51 3.17 10.92 -4.23
N SER A 52 2.19 10.03 -4.45
CA SER A 52 2.33 8.94 -5.43
C SER A 52 1.99 9.36 -6.85
N ILE A 53 0.91 10.13 -7.06
CA ILE A 53 0.42 10.49 -8.40
C ILE A 53 1.42 11.36 -9.17
N PRO A 54 1.98 12.46 -8.62
CA PRO A 54 2.93 13.28 -9.37
C PRO A 54 4.19 12.52 -9.80
N VAL A 55 4.68 11.60 -8.96
CA VAL A 55 5.85 10.78 -9.29
C VAL A 55 5.53 9.82 -10.44
N LEU A 56 4.36 9.18 -10.42
CA LEU A 56 3.92 8.29 -11.50
C LEU A 56 3.71 9.05 -12.82
N ILE A 57 3.14 10.26 -12.78
CA ILE A 57 2.95 11.10 -13.97
C ILE A 57 4.31 11.58 -14.49
N GLY A 58 5.17 12.11 -13.62
CA GLY A 58 6.48 12.63 -13.96
C GLY A 58 7.43 11.58 -14.53
N SER A 59 7.31 10.32 -14.07
CA SER A 59 8.06 9.19 -14.63
C SER A 59 7.52 8.69 -15.98
N GLY A 60 6.36 9.18 -16.43
CA GLY A 60 5.69 8.70 -17.63
C GLY A 60 5.11 7.27 -17.53
N LEU A 61 5.07 6.69 -16.32
CA LEU A 61 4.62 5.32 -16.09
C LEU A 61 3.13 5.23 -15.72
N TRP A 62 2.44 6.35 -15.59
CA TRP A 62 1.02 6.40 -15.23
C TRP A 62 0.13 5.51 -16.11
N LYS A 63 0.30 5.60 -17.44
CA LYS A 63 -0.46 4.79 -18.39
C LYS A 63 -0.09 3.31 -18.32
N ASP A 64 1.16 3.01 -18.02
CA ASP A 64 1.67 1.64 -17.93
C ASP A 64 1.15 0.93 -16.69
N LEU A 65 0.90 1.66 -15.59
CA LEU A 65 0.26 1.11 -14.39
C LEU A 65 -1.12 0.53 -14.72
N PHE A 66 -1.96 1.25 -15.47
CA PHE A 66 -3.30 0.76 -15.83
C PHE A 66 -3.28 -0.40 -16.83
N ARG A 67 -2.17 -0.59 -17.55
CA ARG A 67 -2.00 -1.75 -18.45
C ARG A 67 -1.94 -3.08 -17.69
N VAL A 68 -1.60 -3.07 -16.41
CA VAL A 68 -1.63 -4.28 -15.55
C VAL A 68 -2.98 -4.99 -15.66
N PHE A 69 -4.07 -4.24 -15.76
CA PHE A 69 -5.43 -4.77 -15.82
C PHE A 69 -5.88 -5.15 -17.23
N LYS A 70 -5.11 -4.81 -18.28
CA LYS A 70 -5.41 -5.16 -19.66
C LYS A 70 -4.67 -6.45 -20.07
N SER A 71 -5.39 -7.39 -20.69
CA SER A 71 -4.83 -8.66 -21.13
C SER A 71 -3.94 -8.57 -22.37
N ASP A 72 -3.93 -7.43 -23.06
CA ASP A 72 -3.23 -7.23 -24.34
C ASP A 72 -1.82 -6.66 -24.10
N GLN A 73 -0.89 -7.52 -23.73
CA GLN A 73 0.53 -7.17 -23.58
C GLN A 73 1.35 -7.87 -24.67
N SER A 74 1.34 -7.26 -25.85
CA SER A 74 1.93 -7.80 -27.07
C SER A 74 3.46 -7.66 -27.16
N SER A 75 4.16 -7.09 -26.18
CA SER A 75 5.63 -6.91 -26.26
C SER A 75 6.31 -6.93 -24.90
N LEU A 76 7.52 -7.52 -24.86
CA LEU A 76 8.39 -7.59 -23.68
C LEU A 76 8.69 -6.20 -23.09
N ILE A 77 8.85 -5.19 -23.96
CA ILE A 77 9.13 -3.81 -23.51
C ILE A 77 7.96 -3.26 -22.71
N LYS A 78 6.71 -3.50 -23.16
CA LYS A 78 5.52 -3.04 -22.44
C LYS A 78 5.38 -3.74 -21.09
N LEU A 79 5.66 -5.04 -21.01
CA LEU A 79 5.66 -5.81 -19.77
C LEU A 79 6.69 -5.29 -18.78
N LYS A 80 7.93 -5.01 -19.22
CA LYS A 80 8.98 -4.44 -18.37
C LYS A 80 8.58 -3.06 -17.85
N ARG A 81 8.01 -2.18 -18.68
CA ARG A 81 7.51 -0.87 -18.23
C ARG A 81 6.37 -0.98 -17.22
N THR A 82 5.46 -1.92 -17.42
CA THR A 82 4.38 -2.20 -16.47
C THR A 82 4.93 -2.69 -15.12
N LEU A 83 5.94 -3.56 -15.13
CA LEU A 83 6.61 -4.03 -13.91
C LEU A 83 7.27 -2.87 -13.15
N GLU A 84 7.97 -1.98 -13.87
CA GLU A 84 8.61 -0.81 -13.26
C GLU A 84 7.56 0.18 -12.71
N ALA A 85 6.40 0.32 -13.36
CA ALA A 85 5.30 1.14 -12.85
C ALA A 85 4.75 0.60 -11.51
N VAL A 86 4.51 -0.71 -11.41
CA VAL A 86 4.05 -1.36 -10.18
C VAL A 86 5.10 -1.21 -9.08
N LYS A 87 6.37 -1.47 -9.39
CA LYS A 87 7.48 -1.35 -8.45
C LYS A 87 7.67 0.08 -7.94
N LEU A 88 7.53 1.08 -8.83
CA LEU A 88 7.59 2.49 -8.45
C LEU A 88 6.44 2.83 -7.50
N LEU A 89 5.22 2.39 -7.79
CA LEU A 89 4.06 2.63 -6.92
C LEU A 89 4.25 1.99 -5.55
N GLN A 90 4.69 0.73 -5.47
CA GLN A 90 4.99 0.06 -4.19
C GLN A 90 5.98 0.89 -3.36
N ARG A 91 7.09 1.32 -3.98
CA ARG A 91 8.11 2.13 -3.31
C ARG A 91 7.55 3.47 -2.82
N GLN A 92 6.71 4.14 -3.62
CA GLN A 92 6.09 5.41 -3.21
C GLN A 92 5.12 5.24 -2.04
N ILE A 93 4.31 4.19 -2.04
CA ILE A 93 3.41 3.86 -0.92
C ILE A 93 4.22 3.64 0.36
N PHE A 94 5.26 2.83 0.30
CA PHE A 94 6.13 2.57 1.45
C PHE A 94 6.79 3.85 1.99
N TYR A 95 7.38 4.66 1.11
CA TYR A 95 8.01 5.92 1.52
C TYR A 95 7.01 6.91 2.12
N THR A 96 5.81 7.00 1.54
CA THR A 96 4.74 7.85 2.10
C THR A 96 4.37 7.39 3.51
N GLY A 97 4.21 6.08 3.73
CA GLY A 97 3.99 5.52 5.07
C GLY A 97 5.09 5.91 6.06
N CYS A 98 6.36 5.76 5.66
CA CYS A 98 7.50 6.17 6.49
C CYS A 98 7.49 7.67 6.81
N VAL A 99 7.18 8.53 5.83
CA VAL A 99 7.07 9.98 6.05
C VAL A 99 5.95 10.29 7.04
N ILE A 100 4.78 9.65 6.91
CA ILE A 100 3.65 9.84 7.83
C ILE A 100 4.05 9.44 9.25
N ILE A 101 4.74 8.29 9.44
CA ILE A 101 5.22 7.85 10.75
C ILE A 101 6.12 8.92 11.39
N ILE A 102 7.10 9.42 10.62
CA ILE A 102 8.06 10.41 11.13
C ILE A 102 7.34 11.73 11.49
N LEU A 103 6.50 12.23 10.59
CA LEU A 103 5.77 13.47 10.84
C LEU A 103 4.83 13.36 12.04
N SER A 104 4.07 12.27 12.14
CA SER A 104 3.15 12.02 13.25
C SER A 104 3.89 11.93 14.58
N ALA A 105 5.03 11.23 14.61
CA ALA A 105 5.87 11.14 15.80
C ALA A 105 6.43 12.52 16.21
N LEU A 106 6.94 13.30 15.26
CA LEU A 106 7.48 14.63 15.53
C LEU A 106 6.40 15.59 16.07
N VAL A 107 5.22 15.63 15.45
CA VAL A 107 4.10 16.47 15.89
C VAL A 107 3.67 16.07 17.30
N THR A 108 3.56 14.77 17.57
CA THR A 108 3.16 14.28 18.90
C THR A 108 4.19 14.64 19.96
N LEU A 109 5.48 14.44 19.70
CA LEU A 109 6.54 14.82 20.63
C LEU A 109 6.56 16.32 20.88
N TYR A 110 6.39 17.13 19.84
CA TYR A 110 6.37 18.59 19.95
C TYR A 110 5.18 19.08 20.79
N THR A 111 3.96 18.59 20.51
CA THR A 111 2.76 19.00 21.25
C THR A 111 2.79 18.55 22.71
N THR A 112 3.34 17.35 22.97
CA THR A 112 3.49 16.83 24.33
C THR A 112 4.50 17.66 25.13
N ALA A 113 5.63 18.02 24.51
CA ALA A 113 6.64 18.86 25.15
C ALA A 113 6.11 20.26 25.48
N GLN A 114 5.32 20.88 24.58
CA GLN A 114 4.72 22.18 24.85
C GLN A 114 3.71 22.18 26.00
N ASN A 115 2.94 21.10 26.10
CA ASN A 115 1.89 20.98 27.12
C ASN A 115 2.41 20.47 28.47
N GLY A 116 3.70 20.14 28.59
CA GLY A 116 4.30 19.61 29.82
C GLY A 116 3.80 18.22 30.23
N TYR A 117 3.18 17.48 29.31
CA TYR A 117 2.72 16.11 29.58
C TYR A 117 3.84 15.10 29.37
N VAL A 118 3.78 13.97 30.09
CA VAL A 118 4.62 12.82 29.82
C VAL A 118 3.92 11.97 28.75
N LEU A 119 4.62 11.74 27.64
CA LEU A 119 4.11 10.93 26.54
C LEU A 119 4.02 9.47 26.98
N ALA A 120 2.81 8.92 27.01
CA ALA A 120 2.62 7.49 27.21
C ALA A 120 2.97 6.74 25.89
N PRO A 121 3.69 5.59 25.97
CA PRO A 121 4.05 4.79 24.78
C PRO A 121 2.85 4.44 23.91
N GLU A 122 1.70 4.18 24.52
CA GLU A 122 0.46 3.82 23.84
C GLU A 122 -0.05 4.97 22.94
N GLN A 123 0.07 6.21 23.42
CA GLN A 123 -0.33 7.39 22.64
C GLN A 123 0.55 7.58 21.40
N LEU A 124 1.86 7.36 21.55
CA LEU A 124 2.77 7.41 20.41
C LEU A 124 2.43 6.33 19.38
N PHE A 125 2.18 5.10 19.85
CA PHE A 125 1.81 4.00 18.99
C PHE A 125 0.55 4.30 18.16
N VAL A 126 -0.50 4.78 18.81
CA VAL A 126 -1.76 5.15 18.12
C VAL A 126 -1.53 6.21 17.05
N THR A 127 -0.66 7.18 17.33
CA THR A 127 -0.38 8.29 16.41
C THR A 127 0.38 7.85 15.16
N ILE A 128 1.28 6.88 15.27
CA ILE A 128 2.05 6.37 14.12
C ILE A 128 1.32 5.27 13.33
N LEU A 129 0.24 4.71 13.87
CA LEU A 129 -0.51 3.61 13.26
C LEU A 129 -0.99 3.88 11.83
N PRO A 130 -1.52 5.08 11.48
CA PRO A 130 -1.91 5.39 10.11
C PRO A 130 -0.76 5.27 9.11
N GLY A 131 0.45 5.68 9.49
CA GLY A 131 1.63 5.56 8.65
C GLY A 131 2.08 4.11 8.45
N ILE A 132 1.99 3.28 9.50
CA ILE A 132 2.24 1.83 9.40
C ILE A 132 1.22 1.19 8.44
N TYR A 133 -0.05 1.57 8.56
CA TYR A 133 -1.11 1.08 7.68
C TYR A 133 -0.83 1.44 6.21
N VAL A 134 -0.48 2.71 5.93
CA VAL A 134 -0.12 3.13 4.56
C VAL A 134 1.09 2.36 4.04
N ALA A 135 2.14 2.19 4.86
CA ALA A 135 3.30 1.40 4.45
C ALA A 135 2.91 -0.05 4.11
N ALA A 136 2.01 -0.65 4.90
CA ALA A 136 1.53 -2.01 4.66
C ALA A 136 0.68 -2.15 3.38
N LEU A 137 0.07 -1.08 2.87
CA LEU A 137 -0.70 -1.13 1.61
C LEU A 137 0.16 -1.53 0.40
N GLU A 138 1.49 -1.38 0.47
CA GLU A 138 2.38 -1.88 -0.59
C GLU A 138 2.21 -3.38 -0.83
N LEU A 139 1.89 -4.14 0.23
CA LEU A 139 1.71 -5.59 0.16
C LEU A 139 0.56 -5.98 -0.77
N LEU A 140 -0.47 -5.13 -0.88
CA LEU A 140 -1.58 -5.35 -1.83
C LEU A 140 -1.14 -5.31 -3.29
N LEU A 141 0.01 -4.71 -3.60
CA LEU A 141 0.57 -4.70 -4.95
C LEU A 141 1.49 -5.89 -5.24
N ALA A 142 1.84 -6.69 -4.24
CA ALA A 142 2.71 -7.85 -4.40
C ALA A 142 2.18 -8.88 -5.41
N PRO A 143 0.88 -9.24 -5.45
CA PRO A 143 0.35 -10.13 -6.47
C PRO A 143 0.48 -9.57 -7.89
N LEU A 144 0.23 -8.27 -8.08
CA LEU A 144 0.41 -7.59 -9.39
C LEU A 144 1.85 -7.65 -9.86
N TYR A 145 2.79 -7.37 -8.95
CA TYR A 145 4.22 -7.47 -9.23
C TYR A 145 4.60 -8.90 -9.65
N THR A 146 4.17 -9.89 -8.86
CA THR A 146 4.51 -11.30 -9.10
C THR A 146 3.96 -11.79 -10.42
N VAL A 147 2.69 -11.51 -10.73
CA VAL A 147 2.06 -11.94 -11.99
C VAL A 147 2.75 -11.29 -13.19
N THR A 148 3.04 -9.98 -13.13
CA THR A 148 3.73 -9.28 -14.21
C THR A 148 5.14 -9.83 -14.43
N LYS A 149 5.86 -10.16 -13.35
CA LYS A 149 7.19 -10.77 -13.42
C LYS A 149 7.14 -12.15 -14.05
N LEU A 150 6.17 -13.00 -13.68
CA LEU A 150 6.00 -14.32 -14.29
C LEU A 150 5.64 -14.24 -15.78
N GLU A 151 4.81 -13.28 -16.19
CA GLU A 151 4.51 -13.05 -17.60
C GLU A 151 5.76 -12.66 -18.41
N ILE A 152 6.68 -11.88 -17.81
CA ILE A 152 7.96 -11.56 -18.46
C ILE A 152 8.81 -12.83 -18.64
N LEU A 153 8.89 -13.68 -17.61
CA LEU A 153 9.65 -14.93 -17.68
C LEU A 153 9.05 -15.89 -18.73
N ASP A 154 7.74 -16.04 -18.75
CA ASP A 154 7.04 -16.86 -19.75
C ASP A 154 7.27 -16.34 -21.18
N TYR A 155 7.38 -15.00 -21.34
CA TYR A 155 7.68 -14.42 -22.65
C TYR A 155 9.11 -14.69 -23.09
N MET A 156 10.08 -14.55 -22.19
CA MET A 156 11.49 -14.85 -22.49
C MET A 156 11.74 -16.34 -22.78
N GLY A 157 11.07 -17.25 -22.07
CA GLY A 157 11.19 -18.70 -22.29
C GLY A 157 10.51 -19.22 -23.56
N ARG A 158 9.81 -18.37 -24.33
CA ARG A 158 9.26 -18.74 -25.65
C ARG A 158 10.21 -18.44 -26.80
N ASP A 159 11.20 -17.61 -26.54
CA ASP A 159 12.20 -17.19 -27.54
C ASP A 159 13.46 -18.10 -27.50
N GLU A 160 13.51 -19.08 -26.56
CA GLU A 160 14.47 -20.18 -26.50
C GLU A 160 13.88 -21.46 -27.12
#